data_2eb2a33f079f9f4df8ea8f7c26f193d6
#
_entry.id   2eb2a33f079f9f4df8ea8f7c26f193d6
#
_cell.length_a   1.000
_cell.length_b   1.000
_cell.length_c   1.000
_cell.angle_alpha   90.00
_cell.angle_beta   90.00
_cell.angle_gamma   90.00
#
_symmetry.space_group_name_H-M   'P 1'
#
loop_
_entity.id
_entity.type
_entity.pdbx_description
1 polymer ?
#
loop_
_entity_poly.entity_id
_entity_poly.type
_entity_poly.pdbx_seq_one_letter_code
_entity_poly.pdbx_strand_id
1 'polypeptide(L)'
;MPRERDEPVRLTKIYTRAGDTGETSLGDGSRVSKLDLRIAAFGTVDELNAALGLALAGDCPARIREVLLRVQNELFDLGADLSVPLEHEGRLRTTQEQVDRLESDCDRFNAELPELRSFVLPGGSKAAARLHVARTVCRRAEREALEAAHAHAISPLPLVYLNRLSDLLFILARAANAAGGHEEPLWKPGGG
;
A
#
# COMPACT_ATOMS: atom_id res chain seq x y z
N MET A 1 -25.79 -12.10 -11.14
CA MET A 1 -25.10 -11.79 -12.39
C MET A 1 -23.75 -11.17 -12.04
N PRO A 2 -22.64 -11.60 -12.65
CA PRO A 2 -21.38 -10.90 -12.47
C PRO A 2 -21.52 -9.49 -13.03
N ARG A 3 -20.99 -8.50 -12.32
CA ARG A 3 -21.04 -7.09 -12.69
C ARG A 3 -20.12 -6.84 -13.89
N GLU A 4 -20.57 -6.12 -14.91
CA GLU A 4 -19.69 -5.68 -15.98
C GLU A 4 -18.64 -4.67 -15.43
N ARG A 5 -17.40 -4.70 -15.96
CA ARG A 5 -16.26 -3.92 -15.45
C ARG A 5 -16.52 -2.40 -15.41
N ASP A 6 -17.45 -1.90 -16.23
CA ASP A 6 -17.74 -0.47 -16.40
C ASP A 6 -19.03 -0.01 -15.68
N GLU A 7 -19.70 -0.88 -14.93
CA GLU A 7 -20.85 -0.45 -14.15
C GLU A 7 -20.43 0.37 -12.93
N PRO A 8 -20.95 1.60 -12.76
CA PRO A 8 -20.60 2.43 -11.61
C PRO A 8 -21.08 1.78 -10.31
N VAL A 9 -20.20 1.78 -9.29
CA VAL A 9 -20.57 1.33 -7.95
C VAL A 9 -21.62 2.27 -7.37
N ARG A 10 -22.86 1.80 -7.21
CA ARG A 10 -23.93 2.57 -6.55
C ARG A 10 -23.98 2.19 -5.07
N LEU A 11 -23.41 3.05 -4.23
CA LEU A 11 -23.49 2.94 -2.77
C LEU A 11 -24.55 3.90 -2.26
N THR A 12 -25.83 3.46 -2.29
CA THR A 12 -26.96 4.29 -1.85
C THR A 12 -27.10 4.36 -0.33
N LYS A 13 -26.52 3.40 0.38
CA LYS A 13 -26.52 3.32 1.84
C LYS A 13 -25.20 2.73 2.33
N ILE A 14 -24.48 3.46 3.17
CA ILE A 14 -23.12 3.07 3.60
C ILE A 14 -23.16 2.01 4.72
N TYR A 15 -24.05 2.14 5.69
CA TYR A 15 -24.19 1.15 6.75
C TYR A 15 -25.31 0.14 6.43
N THR A 16 -25.01 -1.15 6.64
CA THR A 16 -25.98 -2.26 6.41
C THR A 16 -26.37 -2.97 7.70
N ARG A 17 -25.65 -2.72 8.80
CA ARG A 17 -25.75 -3.42 10.09
C ARG A 17 -25.40 -4.91 10.04
N ALA A 18 -25.05 -5.43 8.87
CA ALA A 18 -24.73 -6.85 8.68
C ALA A 18 -23.43 -7.29 9.40
N GLY A 19 -22.63 -6.33 9.85
CA GLY A 19 -21.36 -6.58 10.54
C GLY A 19 -21.38 -6.37 12.05
N ASP A 20 -22.53 -6.06 12.66
CA ASP A 20 -22.64 -5.67 14.08
C ASP A 20 -22.35 -6.86 15.03
N THR A 21 -22.50 -8.09 14.54
CA THR A 21 -22.26 -9.33 15.28
C THR A 21 -20.80 -9.83 15.20
N GLY A 22 -19.87 -9.05 14.63
CA GLY A 22 -18.46 -9.42 14.49
C GLY A 22 -18.12 -10.25 13.26
N GLU A 23 -19.05 -10.39 12.32
CA GLU A 23 -18.82 -11.01 11.02
C GLU A 23 -18.80 -9.99 9.88
N THR A 24 -18.16 -10.35 8.77
CA THR A 24 -18.16 -9.56 7.53
C THR A 24 -18.19 -10.48 6.30
N SER A 25 -18.43 -9.90 5.12
CA SER A 25 -18.36 -10.64 3.86
C SER A 25 -17.02 -10.40 3.17
N LEU A 26 -16.46 -11.45 2.59
CA LEU A 26 -15.32 -11.39 1.68
C LEU A 26 -15.77 -11.04 0.25
N GLY A 27 -14.80 -10.83 -0.65
CA GLY A 27 -15.07 -10.48 -2.05
C GLY A 27 -15.79 -11.56 -2.88
N ASP A 28 -15.77 -12.80 -2.41
CA ASP A 28 -16.53 -13.94 -2.99
C ASP A 28 -17.96 -14.06 -2.43
N GLY A 29 -18.31 -13.24 -1.43
CA GLY A 29 -19.60 -13.27 -0.74
C GLY A 29 -19.65 -14.20 0.47
N SER A 30 -18.61 -14.96 0.77
CA SER A 30 -18.53 -15.78 1.98
C SER A 30 -18.53 -14.92 3.24
N ARG A 31 -19.12 -15.46 4.32
CA ARG A 31 -19.14 -14.80 5.65
C ARG A 31 -18.03 -15.33 6.51
N VAL A 32 -17.24 -14.41 7.08
CA VAL A 32 -16.13 -14.73 7.97
C VAL A 32 -16.15 -13.83 9.22
N SER A 33 -15.46 -14.26 10.27
CA SER A 33 -15.19 -13.41 11.42
C SER A 33 -14.37 -12.18 11.03
N LYS A 34 -14.64 -11.03 11.63
CA LYS A 34 -13.77 -9.84 11.49
C LYS A 34 -12.36 -10.05 12.04
N LEU A 35 -12.13 -11.16 12.76
CA LEU A 35 -10.82 -11.58 13.25
C LEU A 35 -10.08 -12.51 12.27
N ASP A 36 -10.64 -12.82 11.10
CA ASP A 36 -9.96 -13.58 10.04
C ASP A 36 -8.71 -12.83 9.56
N LEU A 37 -7.61 -13.55 9.37
CA LEU A 37 -6.31 -12.96 8.98
C LEU A 37 -6.38 -12.22 7.64
N ARG A 38 -7.26 -12.63 6.71
CA ARG A 38 -7.48 -11.89 5.46
C ARG A 38 -8.10 -10.51 5.73
N ILE A 39 -9.01 -10.43 6.73
CA ILE A 39 -9.61 -9.14 7.12
C ILE A 39 -8.55 -8.20 7.69
N ALA A 40 -7.64 -8.72 8.54
CA ALA A 40 -6.51 -7.95 9.04
C ALA A 40 -5.63 -7.47 7.88
N ALA A 41 -5.23 -8.36 6.99
CA ALA A 41 -4.34 -8.06 5.86
C ALA A 41 -4.90 -6.95 4.96
N PHE A 42 -6.10 -7.11 4.39
CA PHE A 42 -6.64 -6.07 3.51
C PHE A 42 -7.11 -4.82 4.28
N GLY A 43 -7.45 -4.94 5.56
CA GLY A 43 -7.73 -3.79 6.43
C GLY A 43 -6.49 -2.91 6.62
N THR A 44 -5.32 -3.50 6.79
CA THR A 44 -4.05 -2.76 6.89
C THR A 44 -3.60 -2.20 5.52
N VAL A 45 -3.96 -2.87 4.41
CA VAL A 45 -3.79 -2.29 3.06
C VAL A 45 -4.67 -1.04 2.89
N ASP A 46 -5.89 -1.04 3.39
CA ASP A 46 -6.77 0.15 3.40
C ASP A 46 -6.18 1.28 4.27
N GLU A 47 -5.63 0.96 5.45
CA GLU A 47 -4.90 1.93 6.28
C GLU A 47 -3.69 2.53 5.54
N LEU A 48 -2.91 1.70 4.81
CA LEU A 48 -1.83 2.17 3.95
C LEU A 48 -2.36 3.14 2.89
N ASN A 49 -3.46 2.81 2.23
CA ASN A 49 -4.07 3.66 1.22
C ASN A 49 -4.51 5.02 1.80
N ALA A 50 -5.08 5.02 3.00
CA ALA A 50 -5.41 6.25 3.73
C ALA A 50 -4.16 7.07 4.10
N ALA A 51 -3.06 6.41 4.49
CA ALA A 51 -1.78 7.07 4.77
C ALA A 51 -1.19 7.73 3.51
N LEU A 52 -1.33 7.10 2.33
CA LEU A 52 -0.98 7.73 1.04
C LEU A 52 -1.86 8.96 0.76
N GLY A 53 -3.16 8.86 1.03
CA GLY A 53 -4.08 10.00 0.95
C GLY A 53 -3.64 11.17 1.82
N LEU A 54 -3.16 10.89 3.03
CA LEU A 54 -2.60 11.92 3.93
C LEU A 54 -1.32 12.55 3.35
N ALA A 55 -0.46 11.78 2.69
CA ALA A 55 0.72 12.32 2.00
C ALA A 55 0.33 13.23 0.83
N LEU A 56 -0.71 12.84 0.08
CA LEU A 56 -1.24 13.59 -1.07
C LEU A 56 -1.97 14.88 -0.68
N ALA A 57 -2.53 14.97 0.53
CA ALA A 57 -3.29 16.13 1.01
C ALA A 57 -2.41 17.38 1.30
N GLY A 58 -1.08 17.26 1.24
CA GLY A 58 -0.15 18.35 1.47
C GLY A 58 0.56 18.81 0.19
N ASP A 59 1.67 19.52 0.39
CA ASP A 59 2.56 19.98 -0.68
C ASP A 59 3.40 18.80 -1.24
N CYS A 60 2.71 17.86 -1.88
CA CYS A 60 3.34 16.71 -2.50
C CYS A 60 3.83 17.09 -3.91
N PRO A 61 5.13 16.91 -4.24
CA PRO A 61 5.65 17.17 -5.58
C PRO A 61 4.86 16.44 -6.67
N ALA A 62 4.59 17.11 -7.80
CA ALA A 62 3.70 16.62 -8.85
C ALA A 62 4.07 15.21 -9.35
N ARG A 63 5.37 14.95 -9.57
CA ARG A 63 5.87 13.63 -10.02
C ARG A 63 5.60 12.52 -9.01
N ILE A 64 5.71 12.83 -7.71
CA ILE A 64 5.40 11.88 -6.62
C ILE A 64 3.88 11.67 -6.54
N ARG A 65 3.10 12.73 -6.65
CA ARG A 65 1.64 12.68 -6.66
C ARG A 65 1.10 11.72 -7.72
N GLU A 66 1.63 11.79 -8.93
CA GLU A 66 1.22 10.91 -10.05
C GLU A 66 1.42 9.43 -9.70
N VAL A 67 2.58 9.07 -9.16
CA VAL A 67 2.88 7.70 -8.71
C VAL A 67 1.95 7.26 -7.59
N LEU A 68 1.75 8.10 -6.57
CA LEU A 68 0.92 7.75 -5.42
C LEU A 68 -0.56 7.55 -5.80
N LEU A 69 -1.11 8.35 -6.71
CA LEU A 69 -2.50 8.18 -7.19
C LEU A 69 -2.69 6.85 -7.94
N ARG A 70 -1.70 6.44 -8.73
CA ARG A 70 -1.71 5.11 -9.35
C ARG A 70 -1.64 4.02 -8.29
N VAL A 71 -0.70 4.11 -7.36
CA VAL A 71 -0.53 3.14 -6.26
C VAL A 71 -1.81 3.01 -5.43
N GLN A 72 -2.52 4.10 -5.16
CA GLN A 72 -3.81 4.04 -4.44
C GLN A 72 -4.85 3.17 -5.16
N ASN A 73 -4.93 3.26 -6.49
CA ASN A 73 -5.81 2.39 -7.27
C ASN A 73 -5.34 0.92 -7.21
N GLU A 74 -4.03 0.69 -7.39
CA GLU A 74 -3.44 -0.64 -7.32
C GLU A 74 -3.62 -1.30 -5.94
N LEU A 75 -3.63 -0.53 -4.84
CA LEU A 75 -3.91 -1.03 -3.50
C LEU A 75 -5.38 -1.49 -3.32
N PHE A 76 -6.35 -0.90 -4.02
CA PHE A 76 -7.71 -1.44 -4.06
C PHE A 76 -7.77 -2.78 -4.78
N ASP A 77 -7.05 -2.92 -5.90
CA ASP A 77 -6.94 -4.20 -6.63
C ASP A 77 -6.28 -5.27 -5.76
N LEU A 78 -5.21 -4.91 -5.06
CA LEU A 78 -4.49 -5.78 -4.14
C LEU A 78 -5.37 -6.21 -2.95
N GLY A 79 -6.13 -5.29 -2.37
CA GLY A 79 -7.10 -5.61 -1.32
C GLY A 79 -8.19 -6.58 -1.80
N ALA A 80 -8.68 -6.41 -3.03
CA ALA A 80 -9.60 -7.33 -3.66
C ALA A 80 -8.97 -8.73 -3.87
N ASP A 81 -7.70 -8.79 -4.29
CA ASP A 81 -6.95 -10.05 -4.43
C ASP A 81 -6.81 -10.79 -3.10
N LEU A 82 -6.42 -10.10 -2.03
CA LEU A 82 -6.29 -10.68 -0.68
C LEU A 82 -7.62 -11.18 -0.12
N SER A 83 -8.75 -10.60 -0.55
CA SER A 83 -10.09 -10.92 -0.04
C SER A 83 -10.71 -12.17 -0.68
N VAL A 84 -10.14 -12.70 -1.77
CA VAL A 84 -10.73 -13.81 -2.54
C VAL A 84 -9.75 -14.97 -2.65
N PRO A 85 -10.14 -16.19 -2.23
CA PRO A 85 -9.30 -17.39 -2.36
C PRO A 85 -8.82 -17.63 -3.80
N LEU A 86 -7.65 -18.27 -3.94
CA LEU A 86 -6.96 -18.42 -5.22
C LEU A 86 -7.73 -19.28 -6.23
N GLU A 87 -8.52 -20.24 -5.74
CA GLU A 87 -9.34 -21.14 -6.56
C GLU A 87 -10.48 -20.45 -7.31
N HIS A 88 -10.81 -19.19 -6.96
CA HIS A 88 -11.85 -18.44 -7.68
C HIS A 88 -11.28 -17.78 -8.94
N GLU A 89 -11.53 -18.42 -10.10
CA GLU A 89 -11.12 -17.90 -11.41
C GLU A 89 -11.85 -16.62 -11.82
N GLY A 90 -11.24 -15.83 -12.72
CA GLY A 90 -11.86 -14.60 -13.29
C GLY A 90 -11.96 -13.44 -12.30
N ARG A 91 -11.30 -13.52 -11.16
CA ARG A 91 -11.25 -12.44 -10.16
C ARG A 91 -10.09 -11.50 -10.43
N LEU A 92 -10.24 -10.26 -9.93
CA LEU A 92 -9.15 -9.28 -9.97
C LEU A 92 -7.97 -9.80 -9.15
N ARG A 93 -6.77 -9.71 -9.73
CA ARG A 93 -5.53 -10.17 -9.11
C ARG A 93 -4.44 -9.13 -9.30
N THR A 94 -3.53 -9.05 -8.36
CA THR A 94 -2.26 -8.34 -8.50
C THR A 94 -1.45 -8.96 -9.63
N THR A 95 -0.83 -8.16 -10.48
CA THR A 95 -0.10 -8.62 -11.67
C THR A 95 1.40 -8.35 -11.56
N GLN A 96 2.19 -9.11 -12.30
CA GLN A 96 3.64 -8.86 -12.40
C GLN A 96 3.94 -7.47 -12.96
N GLU A 97 3.14 -6.99 -13.92
CA GLU A 97 3.31 -5.64 -14.48
C GLU A 97 3.17 -4.52 -13.43
N GLN A 98 2.32 -4.72 -12.41
CA GLN A 98 2.22 -3.76 -11.30
C GLN A 98 3.50 -3.74 -10.47
N VAL A 99 4.11 -4.90 -10.23
CA VAL A 99 5.41 -5.00 -9.54
C VAL A 99 6.51 -4.35 -10.38
N ASP A 100 6.60 -4.67 -11.66
CA ASP A 100 7.61 -4.16 -12.58
C ASP A 100 7.55 -2.63 -12.68
N ARG A 101 6.35 -2.05 -12.64
CA ARG A 101 6.18 -0.59 -12.59
C ARG A 101 6.73 0.03 -11.31
N LEU A 102 6.55 -0.62 -10.14
CA LEU A 102 7.15 -0.14 -8.88
C LEU A 102 8.68 -0.17 -8.95
N GLU A 103 9.26 -1.22 -9.51
CA GLU A 103 10.72 -1.34 -9.70
C GLU A 103 11.25 -0.26 -10.63
N SER A 104 10.58 -0.03 -11.75
CA SER A 104 10.93 1.05 -12.68
C SER A 104 10.86 2.43 -12.02
N ASP A 105 9.85 2.68 -11.17
CA ASP A 105 9.77 3.92 -10.42
C ASP A 105 10.88 4.03 -9.36
N CYS A 106 11.22 2.94 -8.67
CA CYS A 106 12.37 2.92 -7.76
C CYS A 106 13.64 3.35 -8.48
N ASP A 107 13.96 2.73 -9.60
CA ASP A 107 15.14 3.03 -10.40
C ASP A 107 15.17 4.49 -10.86
N ARG A 108 14.05 4.95 -11.41
CA ARG A 108 13.90 6.32 -11.94
C ARG A 108 14.12 7.39 -10.87
N PHE A 109 13.52 7.25 -9.70
CA PHE A 109 13.67 8.24 -8.64
C PHE A 109 15.02 8.12 -7.93
N ASN A 110 15.51 6.90 -7.73
CA ASN A 110 16.79 6.68 -7.05
C ASN A 110 17.98 7.18 -7.86
N ALA A 111 17.92 7.15 -9.20
CA ALA A 111 18.97 7.67 -10.07
C ALA A 111 19.24 9.19 -9.90
N GLU A 112 18.26 9.93 -9.37
CA GLU A 112 18.37 11.38 -9.13
C GLU A 112 18.87 11.71 -7.71
N LEU A 113 19.04 10.70 -6.84
CA LEU A 113 19.38 10.91 -5.44
C LEU A 113 20.87 10.60 -5.16
N PRO A 114 21.47 11.31 -4.22
CA PRO A 114 22.84 10.99 -3.81
C PRO A 114 22.90 9.61 -3.13
N GLU A 115 24.05 8.96 -3.26
CA GLU A 115 24.33 7.68 -2.60
C GLU A 115 24.19 7.80 -1.08
N LEU A 116 23.55 6.81 -0.45
CA LEU A 116 23.43 6.74 1.00
C LEU A 116 24.70 6.18 1.62
N ARG A 117 25.19 6.88 2.65
CA ARG A 117 26.34 6.46 3.46
C ARG A 117 25.97 6.03 4.88
N SER A 118 24.69 6.15 5.27
CA SER A 118 24.11 5.74 6.54
C SER A 118 22.60 5.63 6.41
N PHE A 119 21.92 5.13 7.46
CA PHE A 119 20.46 5.16 7.52
C PHE A 119 19.96 6.60 7.66
N VAL A 120 18.85 6.91 6.98
CA VAL A 120 18.18 8.19 7.07
C VAL A 120 17.19 8.14 8.25
N LEU A 121 17.23 9.17 9.10
CA LEU A 121 16.20 9.34 10.12
C LEU A 121 14.89 9.82 9.45
N PRO A 122 13.74 9.18 9.74
CA PRO A 122 12.47 9.59 9.17
C PRO A 122 12.12 11.04 9.52
N GLY A 123 11.88 11.89 8.49
CA GLY A 123 11.58 13.30 8.72
C GLY A 123 11.85 14.17 7.49
N GLY A 124 12.10 15.46 7.72
CA GLY A 124 12.30 16.46 6.69
C GLY A 124 11.00 17.20 6.34
N SER A 125 10.68 17.32 5.06
CA SER A 125 9.44 17.96 4.59
C SER A 125 8.19 17.22 5.11
N LYS A 126 7.04 17.92 5.15
CA LYS A 126 5.76 17.30 5.54
C LYS A 126 5.41 16.10 4.64
N ALA A 127 5.70 16.20 3.34
CA ALA A 127 5.49 15.11 2.40
C ALA A 127 6.39 13.92 2.72
N ALA A 128 7.69 14.14 2.93
CA ALA A 128 8.64 13.09 3.29
C ALA A 128 8.29 12.38 4.61
N ALA A 129 7.95 13.14 5.66
CA ALA A 129 7.56 12.56 6.94
C ALA A 129 6.31 11.67 6.81
N ARG A 130 5.31 12.07 6.04
CA ARG A 130 4.09 11.28 5.78
C ARG A 130 4.38 10.03 4.96
N LEU A 131 5.28 10.12 3.97
CA LEU A 131 5.73 8.97 3.18
C LEU A 131 6.49 7.95 4.05
N HIS A 132 7.28 8.40 5.01
CA HIS A 132 7.90 7.50 5.99
C HIS A 132 6.87 6.80 6.88
N VAL A 133 5.79 7.47 7.30
CA VAL A 133 4.67 6.83 8.00
C VAL A 133 4.01 5.78 7.09
N ALA A 134 3.65 6.14 5.86
CA ALA A 134 3.07 5.21 4.89
C ALA A 134 3.97 3.99 4.65
N ARG A 135 5.29 4.19 4.55
CA ARG A 135 6.28 3.09 4.43
C ARG A 135 6.21 2.12 5.62
N THR A 136 6.09 2.61 6.84
CA THR A 136 6.01 1.72 8.01
C THR A 136 4.69 0.97 8.09
N VAL A 137 3.58 1.60 7.68
CA VAL A 137 2.28 0.93 7.51
C VAL A 137 2.35 -0.13 6.41
N CYS A 138 2.99 0.17 5.26
CA CYS A 138 3.22 -0.78 4.17
C CYS A 138 3.95 -2.04 4.66
N ARG A 139 5.01 -1.90 5.43
CA ARG A 139 5.74 -3.02 6.03
C ARG A 139 4.89 -3.81 7.04
N ARG A 140 3.94 -3.19 7.70
CA ARG A 140 2.97 -3.89 8.54
C ARG A 140 1.98 -4.67 7.69
N ALA A 141 1.42 -4.05 6.64
CA ALA A 141 0.53 -4.70 5.68
C ALA A 141 1.19 -5.93 5.03
N GLU A 142 2.47 -5.84 4.66
CA GLU A 142 3.25 -6.97 4.13
C GLU A 142 3.30 -8.14 5.13
N ARG A 143 3.59 -7.88 6.42
CA ARG A 143 3.64 -8.93 7.44
C ARG A 143 2.29 -9.58 7.70
N GLU A 144 1.21 -8.79 7.75
CA GLU A 144 -0.15 -9.31 7.95
C GLU A 144 -0.63 -10.09 6.73
N ALA A 145 -0.28 -9.65 5.51
CA ALA A 145 -0.54 -10.40 4.29
C ALA A 145 0.25 -11.72 4.26
N LEU A 146 1.49 -11.73 4.75
CA LEU A 146 2.30 -12.95 4.89
C LEU A 146 1.66 -13.92 5.90
N GLU A 147 1.17 -13.43 7.03
CA GLU A 147 0.46 -14.25 8.02
C GLU A 147 -0.82 -14.86 7.43
N ALA A 148 -1.60 -14.08 6.69
CA ALA A 148 -2.76 -14.56 5.98
C ALA A 148 -2.40 -15.63 4.93
N ALA A 149 -1.28 -15.47 4.22
CA ALA A 149 -0.80 -16.44 3.22
C ALA A 149 -0.34 -17.78 3.83
N HIS A 150 0.07 -17.80 5.10
CA HIS A 150 0.35 -19.06 5.80
C HIS A 150 -0.92 -19.84 6.16
N ALA A 151 -2.05 -19.16 6.35
CA ALA A 151 -3.31 -19.75 6.78
C ALA A 151 -4.28 -20.02 5.61
N HIS A 152 -4.13 -19.31 4.49
CA HIS A 152 -5.03 -19.33 3.36
C HIS A 152 -4.27 -19.40 2.02
N ALA A 153 -4.91 -19.97 1.00
CA ALA A 153 -4.37 -19.97 -0.37
C ALA A 153 -4.51 -18.56 -0.98
N ILE A 154 -3.46 -17.74 -0.85
CA ILE A 154 -3.37 -16.37 -1.36
C ILE A 154 -2.32 -16.30 -2.46
N SER A 155 -2.52 -15.42 -3.46
CA SER A 155 -1.52 -15.13 -4.49
C SER A 155 -0.21 -14.61 -3.87
N PRO A 156 0.97 -15.01 -4.35
CA PRO A 156 2.24 -14.47 -3.87
C PRO A 156 2.50 -13.02 -4.31
N LEU A 157 1.88 -12.54 -5.39
CA LEU A 157 2.16 -11.22 -5.96
C LEU A 157 1.80 -10.05 -5.04
N PRO A 158 0.72 -10.06 -4.25
CA PRO A 158 0.47 -9.04 -3.23
C PRO A 158 1.63 -8.85 -2.25
N LEU A 159 2.29 -9.94 -1.83
CA LEU A 159 3.44 -9.87 -0.92
C LEU A 159 4.64 -9.20 -1.58
N VAL A 160 4.94 -9.60 -2.82
CA VAL A 160 6.03 -9.00 -3.62
C VAL A 160 5.75 -7.53 -3.87
N TYR A 161 4.52 -7.16 -4.22
CA TYR A 161 4.10 -5.78 -4.44
C TYR A 161 4.30 -4.92 -3.18
N LEU A 162 3.82 -5.37 -2.01
CA LEU A 162 3.95 -4.62 -0.76
C LEU A 162 5.42 -4.47 -0.34
N ASN A 163 6.23 -5.49 -0.51
CA ASN A 163 7.66 -5.42 -0.26
C ASN A 163 8.30 -4.32 -1.14
N ARG A 164 8.08 -4.36 -2.44
CA ARG A 164 8.61 -3.39 -3.41
C ARG A 164 8.06 -1.98 -3.18
N LEU A 165 6.77 -1.85 -2.84
CA LEU A 165 6.17 -0.56 -2.51
C LEU A 165 6.83 0.07 -1.28
N SER A 166 7.23 -0.72 -0.28
CA SER A 166 7.93 -0.17 0.89
C SER A 166 9.26 0.49 0.52
N ASP A 167 9.98 -0.06 -0.45
CA ASP A 167 11.23 0.50 -0.97
C ASP A 167 10.97 1.78 -1.77
N LEU A 168 9.96 1.76 -2.64
CA LEU A 168 9.55 2.94 -3.38
C LEU A 168 9.15 4.10 -2.44
N LEU A 169 8.39 3.84 -1.40
CA LEU A 169 7.97 4.87 -0.44
C LEU A 169 9.17 5.50 0.30
N PHE A 170 10.22 4.73 0.57
CA PHE A 170 11.47 5.25 1.10
C PHE A 170 12.17 6.18 0.10
N ILE A 171 12.29 5.76 -1.15
CA ILE A 171 12.90 6.54 -2.22
C ILE A 171 12.11 7.83 -2.46
N LEU A 172 10.77 7.74 -2.52
CA LEU A 172 9.90 8.91 -2.70
C LEU A 172 9.98 9.90 -1.52
N ALA A 173 10.17 9.43 -0.29
CA ALA A 173 10.40 10.32 0.86
C ALA A 173 11.69 11.13 0.69
N ARG A 174 12.77 10.48 0.26
CA ARG A 174 14.04 11.15 -0.07
C ARG A 174 13.89 12.15 -1.22
N ALA A 175 13.20 11.73 -2.29
CA ALA A 175 12.91 12.60 -3.44
C ALA A 175 12.08 13.83 -3.04
N ALA A 176 11.12 13.68 -2.10
CA ALA A 176 10.34 14.79 -1.58
C ALA A 176 11.20 15.77 -0.77
N ASN A 177 12.18 15.29 0.00
CA ASN A 177 13.14 16.13 0.71
C ASN A 177 14.03 16.88 -0.29
N ALA A 178 14.60 16.19 -1.26
CA ALA A 178 15.45 16.79 -2.29
C ALA A 178 14.71 17.89 -3.08
N ALA A 179 13.46 17.63 -3.49
CA ALA A 179 12.65 18.61 -4.21
C ALA A 179 12.32 19.85 -3.38
N GLY A 180 12.23 19.72 -2.05
CA GLY A 180 11.99 20.83 -1.12
C GLY A 180 13.24 21.47 -0.55
N GLY A 181 14.44 21.02 -0.95
CA GLY A 181 15.71 21.52 -0.41
C GLY A 181 15.94 21.18 1.08
N HIS A 182 15.29 20.11 1.57
CA HIS A 182 15.45 19.66 2.95
C HIS A 182 16.61 18.67 3.06
N GLU A 183 17.48 18.89 4.04
CA GLU A 183 18.52 17.91 4.40
C GLU A 183 17.93 16.64 5.00
N GLU A 184 18.57 15.50 4.74
CA GLU A 184 18.23 14.21 5.34
C GLU A 184 19.15 13.95 6.54
N PRO A 185 18.63 14.03 7.79
CA PRO A 185 19.44 13.68 8.94
C PRO A 185 19.84 12.21 8.89
N LEU A 186 21.16 11.94 9.00
CA LEU A 186 21.66 10.58 8.99
C LEU A 186 21.80 10.04 10.42
N TRP A 187 21.52 8.76 10.57
CA TRP A 187 21.75 8.06 11.82
C TRP A 187 23.24 8.02 12.18
N LYS A 188 23.56 8.38 13.42
CA LYS A 188 24.89 8.31 14.02
C LYS A 188 24.88 7.24 15.11
N PRO A 189 25.55 6.10 14.91
CA PRO A 189 25.57 5.03 15.92
C PRO A 189 26.13 5.55 17.25
N GLY A 190 25.35 5.35 18.35
CA GLY A 190 25.79 5.77 19.70
C GLY A 190 25.95 7.28 19.90
N GLY A 191 25.63 8.10 18.90
CA GLY A 191 25.75 9.55 18.96
C GLY A 191 24.42 10.20 19.29
N GLY A 192 24.27 10.70 20.50
CA GLY A 192 23.30 11.70 20.90
C GLY A 192 23.99 13.04 20.98
#